data_8e1bdc4d4e640c38852bf8620d245687
#
_entry.id   8e1bdc4d4e640c38852bf8620d245687
#
_cell.length_a   1.000
_cell.length_b   1.000
_cell.length_c   1.000
_cell.angle_alpha   90.00
_cell.angle_beta   90.00
_cell.angle_gamma   90.00
#
_symmetry.space_group_name_H-M   'P 1'
#
loop_
_entity.id
_entity.type
_entity.pdbx_description
1 polymer ?
#
loop_
_entity_poly.entity_id
_entity_poly.type
_entity_poly.pdbx_seq_one_letter_code
_entity_poly.pdbx_strand_id
1 'polypeptide(L)'
;MWEEACAMIERAEQLHRRFFQPGLAPAPAVNWEPPVDVFETEQELTIVAALPGVEPQDIELAVERGMLLVAGVRRMPACARRAAIHRMEIPHGRFERRIRLPGEGWKLGHSTLVNGCLVLSVVPQR
;
A
#
# COMPACT_ATOMS: atom_id res chain seq x y z
N MET A 1 -9.95 13.41 7.60
CA MET A 1 -8.75 13.62 6.79
C MET A 1 -7.49 13.62 7.60
N TRP A 2 -7.39 14.46 8.62
CA TRP A 2 -6.24 14.43 9.52
C TRP A 2 -6.12 13.09 10.25
N GLU A 3 -7.25 12.57 10.74
CA GLU A 3 -7.28 11.30 11.45
C GLU A 3 -6.85 10.13 10.56
N GLU A 4 -7.26 10.16 9.30
CA GLU A 4 -6.84 9.13 8.34
C GLU A 4 -5.35 9.18 8.08
N ALA A 5 -4.78 10.38 7.96
CA ALA A 5 -3.34 10.53 7.75
C ALA A 5 -2.56 10.00 8.94
N CYS A 6 -3.00 10.31 10.16
CA CYS A 6 -2.34 9.81 11.36
C CYS A 6 -2.43 8.29 11.46
N ALA A 7 -3.60 7.72 11.15
CA ALA A 7 -3.77 6.28 11.17
C ALA A 7 -2.88 5.59 10.14
N MET A 8 -2.71 6.18 8.97
CA MET A 8 -1.82 5.63 7.94
C MET A 8 -0.36 5.66 8.39
N ILE A 9 0.07 6.74 9.05
CA ILE A 9 1.42 6.83 9.58
C ILE A 9 1.68 5.77 10.64
N GLU A 10 0.76 5.58 11.58
CA GLU A 10 0.88 4.57 12.61
C GLU A 10 0.96 3.16 12.03
N ARG A 11 0.13 2.88 11.03
CA ARG A 11 0.15 1.59 10.35
C ARG A 11 1.45 1.37 9.59
N ALA A 12 1.98 2.42 8.97
CA ALA A 12 3.24 2.34 8.28
C ALA A 12 4.38 1.99 9.24
N GLU A 13 4.37 2.58 10.43
CA GLU A 13 5.37 2.26 11.45
C GLU A 13 5.27 0.82 11.91
N GLN A 14 4.04 0.32 12.14
CA GLN A 14 3.83 -1.07 12.52
C GLN A 14 4.27 -2.02 11.41
N LEU A 15 3.95 -1.68 10.16
CA LEU A 15 4.34 -2.48 9.02
C LEU A 15 5.85 -2.50 8.86
N HIS A 16 6.49 -1.34 9.07
CA HIS A 16 7.94 -1.23 9.04
C HIS A 16 8.57 -2.20 10.05
N ARG A 17 8.08 -2.19 11.29
CA ARG A 17 8.59 -3.10 12.32
C ARG A 17 8.40 -4.56 11.93
N ARG A 18 7.28 -4.89 11.32
CA ARG A 18 6.97 -6.26 10.92
C ARG A 18 7.88 -6.77 9.80
N PHE A 19 8.16 -5.92 8.81
CA PHE A 19 8.86 -6.34 7.60
C PHE A 19 10.35 -6.03 7.60
N PHE A 20 10.80 -5.02 8.34
CA PHE A 20 12.18 -4.57 8.29
C PHE A 20 12.98 -4.87 9.54
N GLN A 21 12.36 -5.42 10.59
CA GLN A 21 13.06 -5.83 11.81
C GLN A 21 13.08 -7.35 11.88
N PRO A 22 14.29 -7.96 11.86
CA PRO A 22 14.40 -9.42 11.96
C PRO A 22 13.91 -9.94 13.32
N GLY A 23 13.41 -11.16 13.34
CA GLY A 23 13.02 -11.83 14.57
C GLY A 23 11.58 -11.65 15.00
N LEU A 24 10.81 -10.83 14.28
CA LEU A 24 9.39 -10.72 14.56
C LEU A 24 8.60 -11.85 13.91
N ALA A 25 7.35 -12.03 14.38
CA ALA A 25 6.49 -13.05 13.82
C ALA A 25 6.33 -12.84 12.30
N PRO A 26 6.19 -13.94 11.53
CA PRO A 26 5.99 -13.81 10.10
C PRO A 26 4.71 -13.05 9.78
N ALA A 27 4.75 -12.30 8.67
CA ALA A 27 3.59 -11.56 8.20
C ALA A 27 2.52 -12.54 7.70
N PRO A 28 1.23 -12.15 7.72
CA PRO A 28 0.18 -12.96 7.13
C PRO A 28 0.47 -13.25 5.66
N ALA A 29 -0.07 -14.36 5.17
CA ALA A 29 0.13 -14.74 3.78
C ALA A 29 -0.42 -13.69 2.83
N VAL A 30 0.32 -13.41 1.76
CA VAL A 30 -0.08 -12.47 0.71
C VAL A 30 -0.92 -13.22 -0.32
N ASN A 31 -2.09 -12.65 -0.66
CA ASN A 31 -3.00 -13.24 -1.62
C ASN A 31 -2.79 -12.70 -3.03
N TRP A 32 -2.38 -11.44 -3.16
CA TRP A 32 -2.24 -10.83 -4.47
C TRP A 32 -1.32 -9.61 -4.43
N GLU A 33 -0.84 -9.22 -5.60
CA GLU A 33 -0.01 -8.03 -5.78
C GLU A 33 -0.73 -7.05 -6.70
N PRO A 34 -0.97 -5.82 -6.26
CA PRO A 34 -1.57 -4.82 -7.13
C PRO A 34 -0.60 -4.38 -8.22
N PRO A 35 -1.07 -4.17 -9.44
CA PRO A 35 -0.22 -3.57 -10.47
C PRO A 35 0.06 -2.11 -10.16
N VAL A 36 1.25 -1.66 -10.50
CA VAL A 36 1.67 -0.28 -10.23
C VAL A 36 2.29 0.35 -11.46
N ASP A 37 2.14 1.66 -11.56
CA ASP A 37 2.88 2.49 -12.51
C ASP A 37 3.78 3.41 -11.71
N VAL A 38 4.97 3.67 -12.21
CA VAL A 38 5.93 4.55 -11.55
C VAL A 38 6.37 5.62 -12.55
N PHE A 39 6.20 6.88 -12.17
CA PHE A 39 6.57 8.03 -13.00
C PHE A 39 7.58 8.88 -12.26
N GLU A 40 8.57 9.38 -12.95
CA GLU A 40 9.60 10.22 -12.34
C GLU A 40 9.54 11.63 -12.92
N THR A 41 9.54 12.64 -12.03
CA THR A 41 9.73 14.03 -12.41
C THR A 41 11.05 14.50 -11.78
N GLU A 42 11.41 15.77 -11.99
CA GLU A 42 12.61 16.31 -11.38
C GLU A 42 12.50 16.40 -9.86
N GLN A 43 11.29 16.48 -9.32
CA GLN A 43 11.06 16.67 -7.89
C GLN A 43 10.69 15.40 -7.15
N GLU A 44 10.08 14.43 -7.82
CA GLU A 44 9.52 13.30 -7.11
C GLU A 44 9.31 12.10 -8.00
N LEU A 45 9.06 10.97 -7.36
CA LEU A 45 8.51 9.80 -8.01
C LEU A 45 7.03 9.73 -7.66
N THR A 46 6.19 9.50 -8.67
CA THR A 46 4.77 9.28 -8.46
C THR A 46 4.46 7.82 -8.73
N ILE A 47 3.85 7.17 -7.76
CA ILE A 47 3.46 5.76 -7.87
C ILE A 47 1.95 5.68 -7.88
N VAL A 48 1.41 4.95 -8.86
CA VAL A 48 -0.03 4.71 -8.95
C VAL A 48 -0.25 3.22 -8.79
N ALA A 49 -0.98 2.83 -7.76
CA ALA A 49 -1.30 1.42 -7.48
C ALA A 49 -2.79 1.20 -7.66
N ALA A 50 -3.15 0.18 -8.43
CA ALA A 50 -4.55 -0.16 -8.65
C ALA A 50 -5.09 -0.93 -7.44
N LEU A 51 -5.94 -0.27 -6.66
CA LEU A 51 -6.50 -0.84 -5.42
C LEU A 51 -8.03 -0.67 -5.41
N PRO A 52 -8.73 -1.32 -6.34
CA PRO A 52 -10.18 -1.15 -6.45
C PRO A 52 -10.90 -1.61 -5.19
N GLY A 53 -11.73 -0.74 -4.64
CA GLY A 53 -12.53 -1.08 -3.46
C GLY A 53 -11.78 -1.20 -2.16
N VAL A 54 -10.53 -0.75 -2.09
CA VAL A 54 -9.76 -0.75 -0.86
C VAL A 54 -10.00 0.56 -0.12
N GLU A 55 -10.29 0.45 1.17
CA GLU A 55 -10.54 1.62 2.00
C GLU A 55 -9.22 2.25 2.45
N PRO A 56 -9.15 3.58 2.63
CA PRO A 56 -7.89 4.21 3.05
C PRO A 56 -7.32 3.63 4.33
N GLN A 57 -8.17 3.28 5.31
CA GLN A 57 -7.71 2.73 6.57
C GLN A 57 -7.15 1.32 6.44
N ASP A 58 -7.34 0.66 5.31
CA ASP A 58 -6.83 -0.68 5.06
C ASP A 58 -5.55 -0.67 4.23
N ILE A 59 -4.95 0.50 4.02
CA ILE A 59 -3.71 0.66 3.24
C ILE A 59 -2.57 1.03 4.19
N GLU A 60 -1.44 0.39 4.00
CA GLU A 60 -0.23 0.64 4.78
C GLU A 60 0.93 0.92 3.84
N LEU A 61 1.71 1.96 4.13
CA LEU A 61 2.82 2.40 3.31
C LEU A 61 4.08 2.52 4.15
N ALA A 62 5.22 2.15 3.59
CA ALA A 62 6.50 2.32 4.26
C ALA A 62 7.60 2.48 3.23
N VAL A 63 8.60 3.31 3.54
CA VAL A 63 9.81 3.45 2.74
C VAL A 63 10.99 3.15 3.64
N GLU A 64 11.84 2.22 3.22
CA GLU A 64 13.04 1.83 3.96
C GLU A 64 14.09 1.32 3.00
N ARG A 65 15.29 1.89 3.10
CA ARG A 65 16.46 1.42 2.34
C ARG A 65 16.21 1.30 0.84
N GLY A 66 15.60 2.32 0.25
CA GLY A 66 15.34 2.34 -1.17
C GLY A 66 14.20 1.44 -1.63
N MET A 67 13.37 0.98 -0.70
CA MET A 67 12.24 0.12 -1.01
C MET A 67 10.95 0.77 -0.54
N LEU A 68 9.97 0.86 -1.42
CA LEU A 68 8.63 1.28 -1.06
C LEU A 68 7.76 0.04 -0.89
N LEU A 69 7.05 -0.03 0.22
CA LEU A 69 6.11 -1.10 0.47
C LEU A 69 4.69 -0.54 0.46
N VAL A 70 3.84 -1.13 -0.36
CA VAL A 70 2.41 -0.85 -0.39
C VAL A 70 1.70 -2.15 -0.01
N ALA A 71 0.97 -2.13 1.09
CA ALA A 71 0.33 -3.33 1.59
C ALA A 71 -1.02 -3.00 2.22
N GLY A 72 -1.82 -4.02 2.44
CA GLY A 72 -3.12 -3.84 3.07
C GLY A 72 -4.02 -5.02 2.79
N VAL A 73 -5.33 -4.78 2.88
CA VAL A 73 -6.32 -5.81 2.66
C VAL A 73 -7.47 -5.25 1.84
N ARG A 74 -7.92 -6.00 0.85
CA ARG A 74 -9.16 -5.71 0.15
C ARG A 74 -10.23 -6.62 0.73
N ARG A 75 -11.20 -6.01 1.40
CA ARG A 75 -12.26 -6.76 2.07
C ARG A 75 -13.33 -7.15 1.07
N MET A 76 -14.00 -8.26 1.35
CA MET A 76 -15.13 -8.67 0.55
C MET A 76 -16.25 -7.64 0.67
N PRO A 77 -16.95 -7.32 -0.42
CA PRO A 77 -18.09 -6.41 -0.32
C PRO A 77 -19.20 -7.04 0.51
N ALA A 78 -19.98 -6.19 1.18
CA ALA A 78 -21.04 -6.65 2.06
C ALA A 78 -22.04 -7.56 1.35
N CYS A 79 -22.31 -7.31 0.07
CA CYS A 79 -23.26 -8.10 -0.71
C CYS A 79 -22.84 -9.56 -0.86
N ALA A 80 -21.55 -9.88 -0.67
CA ALA A 80 -21.04 -11.23 -0.83
C ALA A 80 -21.24 -12.10 0.41
N ARG A 81 -21.55 -11.51 1.57
CA ARG A 81 -21.56 -12.23 2.85
C ARG A 81 -22.56 -13.36 2.95
N ARG A 82 -23.70 -13.25 2.27
CA ARG A 82 -24.76 -14.25 2.33
C ARG A 82 -25.19 -14.68 0.94
N ALA A 83 -24.30 -14.53 -0.02
CA ALA A 83 -24.60 -14.81 -1.41
C ALA A 83 -23.90 -16.10 -1.85
N ALA A 84 -24.51 -16.78 -2.81
CA ALA A 84 -23.82 -17.83 -3.52
C ALA A 84 -22.89 -17.18 -4.52
N ILE A 85 -21.63 -17.55 -4.49
CA ILE A 85 -20.62 -16.95 -5.35
C ILE A 85 -20.58 -17.70 -6.67
N HIS A 86 -20.95 -17.05 -7.75
CA HIS A 86 -20.88 -17.64 -9.09
C HIS A 86 -19.53 -17.41 -9.74
N ARG A 87 -18.93 -16.26 -9.48
CA ARG A 87 -17.64 -15.91 -10.06
C ARG A 87 -16.95 -14.88 -9.17
N MET A 88 -15.66 -15.09 -8.95
CA MET A 88 -14.86 -14.18 -8.14
C MET A 88 -13.49 -14.04 -8.79
N GLU A 89 -13.33 -13.00 -9.62
CA GLU A 89 -12.09 -12.77 -10.36
C GLU A 89 -11.31 -11.57 -9.85
N ILE A 90 -11.99 -10.61 -9.20
CA ILE A 90 -11.30 -9.45 -8.64
C ILE A 90 -10.54 -9.93 -7.40
N PRO A 91 -9.23 -9.70 -7.35
CA PRO A 91 -8.45 -10.16 -6.19
C PRO A 91 -8.94 -9.55 -4.89
N HIS A 92 -8.91 -10.32 -3.82
CA HIS A 92 -9.31 -9.87 -2.49
C HIS A 92 -8.34 -10.44 -1.45
N GLY A 93 -8.46 -9.95 -0.22
CA GLY A 93 -7.61 -10.38 0.85
C GLY A 93 -6.33 -9.56 0.93
N ARG A 94 -5.35 -10.10 1.58
CA ARG A 94 -4.09 -9.41 1.84
C ARG A 94 -3.32 -9.18 0.56
N PHE A 95 -2.88 -7.94 0.34
CA PHE A 95 -2.01 -7.60 -0.77
C PHE A 95 -0.71 -6.99 -0.26
N GLU A 96 0.33 -7.10 -1.09
CA GLU A 96 1.62 -6.54 -0.79
C GLU A 96 2.35 -6.30 -2.11
N ARG A 97 2.92 -5.12 -2.25
CA ARG A 97 3.73 -4.79 -3.41
C ARG A 97 4.97 -4.07 -2.93
N ARG A 98 6.13 -4.60 -3.30
CA ARG A 98 7.42 -3.98 -3.00
C ARG A 98 7.96 -3.37 -4.28
N ILE A 99 8.35 -2.11 -4.19
CA ILE A 99 8.83 -1.36 -5.35
C ILE A 99 10.20 -0.82 -5.00
N ARG A 100 11.21 -1.24 -5.77
CA ARG A 100 12.55 -0.73 -5.57
C ARG A 100 12.65 0.67 -6.14
N LEU A 101 13.12 1.61 -5.32
CA LEU A 101 13.32 2.99 -5.72
C LEU A 101 14.75 3.18 -6.21
N PRO A 102 15.01 4.15 -7.11
CA PRO A 102 16.37 4.42 -7.57
C PRO A 102 17.19 5.06 -6.46
N GLY A 103 18.21 4.35 -5.97
CA GLY A 103 19.06 4.83 -4.89
C GLY A 103 18.36 4.81 -3.54
N GLU A 104 18.85 5.65 -2.64
CA GLU A 104 18.34 5.75 -1.28
C GLU A 104 18.02 7.22 -0.96
N GLY A 105 17.52 7.46 0.26
CA GLY A 105 17.25 8.82 0.68
C GLY A 105 15.88 9.32 0.27
N TRP A 106 14.93 8.42 0.12
CA TRP A 106 13.54 8.76 -0.20
C TRP A 106 12.68 8.73 1.05
N LYS A 107 11.63 9.54 1.04
CA LYS A 107 10.60 9.50 2.07
C LYS A 107 9.24 9.64 1.42
N LEU A 108 8.22 9.20 2.15
CA LEU A 108 6.85 9.36 1.68
C LEU A 108 6.48 10.82 1.61
N GLY A 109 5.89 11.23 0.50
CA GLY A 109 5.26 12.52 0.36
C GLY A 109 3.79 12.42 0.72
N HIS A 110 2.91 12.85 -0.18
CA HIS A 110 1.48 12.75 0.05
C HIS A 110 0.90 11.55 -0.70
N SER A 111 -0.29 11.13 -0.27
CA SER A 111 -1.01 10.04 -0.92
C SER A 111 -2.50 10.31 -0.91
N THR A 112 -3.18 9.81 -1.93
CA THR A 112 -4.62 9.96 -2.04
C THR A 112 -5.19 8.79 -2.83
N LEU A 113 -6.43 8.40 -2.49
CA LEU A 113 -7.17 7.42 -3.28
C LEU A 113 -8.11 8.15 -4.22
N VAL A 114 -7.98 7.88 -5.51
CA VAL A 114 -8.83 8.50 -6.52
C VAL A 114 -9.15 7.47 -7.60
N ASN A 115 -10.43 7.34 -7.91
CA ASN A 115 -10.90 6.41 -8.95
C ASN A 115 -10.38 4.98 -8.79
N GLY A 116 -10.32 4.49 -7.55
CA GLY A 116 -9.86 3.13 -7.28
C GLY A 116 -8.35 2.95 -7.33
N CYS A 117 -7.61 4.02 -7.43
CA CYS A 117 -6.15 3.95 -7.45
C CYS A 117 -5.56 4.75 -6.31
N LEU A 118 -4.51 4.20 -5.72
CA LEU A 118 -3.71 4.95 -4.76
C LEU A 118 -2.64 5.70 -5.54
N VAL A 119 -2.66 7.02 -5.43
CA VAL A 119 -1.64 7.88 -6.05
C VAL A 119 -0.79 8.44 -4.92
N LEU A 120 0.49 8.11 -4.92
CA LEU A 120 1.38 8.57 -3.87
C LEU A 120 2.67 9.10 -4.46
N SER A 121 3.31 10.00 -3.72
CA SER A 121 4.61 10.53 -4.10
C SER A 121 5.66 10.10 -3.10
N VAL A 122 6.88 9.87 -3.59
CA VAL A 122 8.07 9.77 -2.76
C VAL A 122 9.01 10.87 -3.19
N VAL A 123 9.57 11.54 -2.20
CA VAL A 123 10.40 12.74 -2.41
C VAL A 123 11.75 12.54 -1.76
N PRO A 124 12.78 13.25 -2.23
CA PRO A 124 14.10 13.16 -1.58
C PRO A 124 14.01 13.60 -0.12
N GLN A 125 14.68 12.86 0.73
CA GLN A 125 14.78 13.19 2.15
C GLN A 125 15.93 14.17 2.32
N ARG A 126 15.63 15.37 2.84
CA ARG A 126 16.63 16.43 3.01
C ARG A 126 16.78 16.82 4.46
#